data_ed2fd51721cc5c173c8392ed743b08dd
#
_entry.id   ed2fd51721cc5c173c8392ed743b08dd
#
_cell.length_a   1.000
_cell.length_b   1.000
_cell.length_c   1.000
_cell.angle_alpha   90.00
_cell.angle_beta   90.00
_cell.angle_gamma   90.00
#
_symmetry.space_group_name_H-M   'P 1'
#
loop_
_entity.id
_entity.type
_entity.pdbx_description
1 polymer ?
#
loop_
_entity_poly.entity_id
_entity_poly.type
_entity_poly.pdbx_seq_one_letter_code
_entity_poly.pdbx_strand_id
1 'polypeptide(L)'
;MPRRDTLDQTGQTLLGPGSVSHNLGLGRDFGPETPYEVAAFKVSVGPELSFLFNGFIAARRGSVCIKYWHEIFRTLWDGATSCVRMHSHPLLAHLPVYEPPSLNGKRPPFMYAQFADYLAQVFCLERLRHLVDSKTGWDGAKFFEEKVLLFDCVTEAYWAQRLTDWNGRKQYELLDLQRGEDGLDNARVKEAEALVQGVLSMSSTMKLSHGLVTAGGEYLADIWDNPENHDADIRLGTFAAYLREASETFEQTKELVPLRMPVIEKALLRAGITEVVG
;
A
#
# COMPACT_ATOMS: atom_id res chain seq x y z
N MET A 1 -5.63 -0.30 -24.74
CA MET A 1 -5.41 1.14 -24.54
C MET A 1 -5.53 1.40 -23.04
N PRO A 2 -4.53 1.90 -22.34
CA PRO A 2 -4.67 2.22 -20.92
C PRO A 2 -5.62 3.42 -20.78
N ARG A 3 -6.62 3.29 -19.90
CA ARG A 3 -7.50 4.41 -19.53
C ARG A 3 -6.66 5.43 -18.76
N ARG A 4 -6.75 6.69 -19.16
CA ARG A 4 -6.15 7.81 -18.42
C ARG A 4 -6.91 7.99 -17.10
N ASP A 5 -6.18 7.99 -16.00
CA ASP A 5 -6.70 8.40 -14.71
C ASP A 5 -7.19 9.84 -14.80
N THR A 6 -8.48 10.05 -14.62
CA THR A 6 -9.07 11.38 -14.53
C THR A 6 -9.14 11.78 -13.06
N LEU A 7 -8.47 12.87 -12.73
CA LEU A 7 -8.67 13.57 -11.46
C LEU A 7 -10.07 14.19 -11.46
N ASP A 8 -10.81 14.02 -10.39
CA ASP A 8 -12.04 14.77 -10.20
C ASP A 8 -11.76 16.25 -9.91
N GLN A 9 -12.78 17.08 -9.94
CA GLN A 9 -12.65 18.51 -9.71
C GLN A 9 -12.22 18.89 -8.28
N THR A 10 -12.20 17.94 -7.33
CA THR A 10 -11.77 18.11 -5.93
C THR A 10 -10.29 17.78 -5.73
N GLY A 11 -9.62 17.22 -6.74
CA GLY A 11 -8.19 16.90 -6.70
C GLY A 11 -7.88 15.58 -6.01
N GLN A 12 -8.85 14.73 -5.79
CA GLN A 12 -8.65 13.36 -5.29
C GLN A 12 -8.21 12.45 -6.43
N THR A 13 -7.17 11.65 -6.19
CA THR A 13 -6.73 10.63 -7.15
C THR A 13 -7.73 9.48 -7.13
N LEU A 14 -8.45 9.28 -8.23
CA LEU A 14 -9.21 8.05 -8.45
C LEU A 14 -8.20 6.92 -8.66
N LEU A 15 -8.16 5.98 -7.74
CA LEU A 15 -7.29 4.82 -7.82
C LEU A 15 -7.76 3.88 -8.93
N GLY A 16 -6.81 3.35 -9.72
CA GLY A 16 -7.08 2.42 -10.80
C GLY A 16 -7.69 1.09 -10.33
N PRO A 17 -8.18 0.24 -11.25
CA PRO A 17 -8.78 -1.05 -10.92
C PRO A 17 -7.75 -1.92 -10.16
N GLY A 18 -8.08 -2.32 -8.95
CA GLY A 18 -7.24 -3.14 -8.06
C GLY A 18 -7.00 -2.57 -6.67
N SER A 19 -7.46 -1.35 -6.38
CA SER A 19 -7.47 -0.84 -5.01
C SER A 19 -8.80 -0.18 -4.70
N VAL A 20 -9.59 -0.80 -3.85
CA VAL A 20 -10.74 -0.17 -3.24
C VAL A 20 -10.21 0.64 -2.06
N SER A 21 -9.80 1.88 -2.32
CA SER A 21 -9.51 2.80 -1.23
C SER A 21 -10.82 3.43 -0.83
N HIS A 22 -11.24 3.09 0.34
CA HIS A 22 -12.40 3.69 0.95
C HIS A 22 -11.93 4.86 1.81
N ASN A 23 -12.67 5.95 1.77
CA ASN A 23 -12.41 7.15 2.57
C ASN A 23 -12.79 6.90 4.06
N LEU A 24 -12.26 5.81 4.62
CA LEU A 24 -12.53 5.34 5.97
C LEU A 24 -11.71 6.14 6.99
N GLY A 25 -11.91 7.45 7.06
CA GLY A 25 -11.32 8.30 8.09
C GLY A 25 -10.03 9.04 7.70
N LEU A 26 -9.34 8.69 6.61
CA LEU A 26 -8.15 9.40 6.13
C LEU A 26 -8.40 10.87 5.84
N GLY A 27 -9.58 11.24 5.35
CA GLY A 27 -9.95 12.62 5.08
C GLY A 27 -9.93 13.51 6.33
N ARG A 28 -10.23 12.95 7.51
CA ARG A 28 -10.18 13.66 8.79
C ARG A 28 -8.74 13.87 9.25
N ASP A 29 -7.92 12.82 9.17
CA ASP A 29 -6.55 12.83 9.71
C ASP A 29 -5.53 13.41 8.72
N PHE A 30 -5.87 13.47 7.42
CA PHE A 30 -5.07 14.04 6.35
C PHE A 30 -5.78 15.24 5.67
N GLY A 31 -6.59 15.99 6.40
CA GLY A 31 -7.30 17.18 5.93
C GLY A 31 -6.37 18.37 5.68
N PRO A 32 -6.90 19.48 5.16
CA PRO A 32 -6.12 20.69 4.83
C PRO A 32 -5.41 21.33 6.02
N GLU A 33 -5.95 21.16 7.22
CA GLU A 33 -5.44 21.77 8.47
C GLU A 33 -4.32 20.94 9.13
N THR A 34 -4.02 19.73 8.65
CA THR A 34 -2.95 18.92 9.24
C THR A 34 -1.57 19.34 8.74
N PRO A 35 -0.49 19.15 9.53
CA PRO A 35 0.87 19.46 9.11
C PRO A 35 1.39 18.51 8.02
N TYR A 36 0.70 17.37 7.80
CA TYR A 36 1.16 16.33 6.91
C TYR A 36 0.99 16.67 5.43
N GLU A 37 1.99 16.32 4.64
CA GLU A 37 2.01 16.49 3.18
C GLU A 37 1.88 15.15 2.44
N VAL A 38 2.24 14.05 3.11
CA VAL A 38 2.15 12.69 2.58
C VAL A 38 1.56 11.79 3.64
N ALA A 39 0.67 10.87 3.25
CA ALA A 39 0.21 9.77 4.07
C ALA A 39 0.56 8.45 3.38
N ALA A 40 1.10 7.49 4.13
CA ALA A 40 1.56 6.22 3.59
C ALA A 40 1.52 5.11 4.64
N PHE A 41 1.53 3.87 4.18
CA PHE A 41 1.72 2.72 5.04
C PHE A 41 3.17 2.54 5.47
N LYS A 42 3.34 2.12 6.72
CA LYS A 42 4.57 1.54 7.24
C LYS A 42 4.41 0.04 7.32
N VAL A 43 5.36 -0.70 6.79
CA VAL A 43 5.51 -2.13 7.02
C VAL A 43 6.67 -2.35 7.97
N SER A 44 6.46 -3.17 9.00
CA SER A 44 7.53 -3.62 9.88
C SER A 44 7.74 -5.12 9.68
N VAL A 45 8.98 -5.51 9.45
CA VAL A 45 9.41 -6.89 9.26
C VAL A 45 10.38 -7.24 10.38
N GLY A 46 9.85 -7.83 11.44
CA GLY A 46 10.62 -8.00 12.67
C GLY A 46 10.88 -6.67 13.41
N PRO A 47 11.71 -6.70 14.47
CA PRO A 47 11.91 -5.53 15.32
C PRO A 47 12.78 -4.43 14.70
N GLU A 48 13.66 -4.80 13.77
CA GLU A 48 14.71 -3.89 13.28
C GLU A 48 14.41 -3.30 11.90
N LEU A 49 13.50 -3.92 11.14
CA LEU A 49 13.24 -3.52 9.78
C LEU A 49 11.87 -2.88 9.62
N SER A 50 11.88 -1.62 9.23
CA SER A 50 10.67 -0.90 8.82
C SER A 50 10.94 -0.09 7.57
N PHE A 51 9.98 -0.08 6.66
CA PHE A 51 10.05 0.74 5.44
C PHE A 51 8.67 1.30 5.08
N LEU A 52 8.67 2.37 4.29
CA LEU A 52 7.45 2.84 3.67
C LEU A 52 6.99 1.83 2.63
N PHE A 53 5.70 1.57 2.63
CA PHE A 53 5.09 0.67 1.67
C PHE A 53 4.31 1.47 0.61
N ASN A 54 4.60 1.22 -0.65
CA ASN A 54 3.99 1.91 -1.78
C ASN A 54 2.57 1.40 -2.15
N GLY A 55 2.00 0.52 -1.34
CA GLY A 55 0.66 -0.03 -1.56
C GLY A 55 -0.46 0.98 -1.42
N PHE A 56 -0.21 2.06 -0.70
CA PHE A 56 -1.05 3.25 -0.62
C PHE A 56 -0.17 4.46 -0.33
N ILE A 57 -0.31 5.52 -1.11
CA ILE A 57 0.30 6.83 -0.87
C ILE A 57 -0.70 7.90 -1.25
N ALA A 58 -1.03 8.77 -0.31
CA ALA A 58 -1.76 9.99 -0.57
C ALA A 58 -0.80 11.17 -0.36
N ALA A 59 -0.88 12.19 -1.20
CA ALA A 59 -0.01 13.36 -1.10
C ALA A 59 -0.74 14.63 -1.51
N ARG A 60 -0.36 15.75 -0.90
CA ARG A 60 -0.85 17.06 -1.34
C ARG A 60 -0.33 17.38 -2.74
N ARG A 61 -1.15 18.08 -3.50
CA ARG A 61 -0.76 18.57 -4.83
C ARG A 61 0.54 19.37 -4.74
N GLY A 62 1.51 19.04 -5.60
CA GLY A 62 2.81 19.70 -5.64
C GLY A 62 3.79 19.25 -4.57
N SER A 63 3.53 18.16 -3.84
CA SER A 63 4.46 17.61 -2.86
C SER A 63 5.85 17.40 -3.47
N VAL A 64 6.86 18.01 -2.86
CA VAL A 64 8.27 17.90 -3.26
C VAL A 64 8.77 16.46 -3.06
N CYS A 65 8.30 15.76 -2.03
CA CYS A 65 8.61 14.36 -1.79
C CYS A 65 8.22 13.48 -2.98
N ILE A 66 6.99 13.62 -3.48
CA ILE A 66 6.51 12.84 -4.63
C ILE A 66 7.30 13.20 -5.91
N LYS A 67 7.60 14.47 -6.12
CA LYS A 67 8.44 14.90 -7.24
C LYS A 67 9.82 14.25 -7.21
N TYR A 68 10.49 14.28 -6.06
CA TYR A 68 11.83 13.71 -5.89
C TYR A 68 11.80 12.18 -5.97
N TRP A 69 10.79 11.53 -5.38
CA TRP A 69 10.58 10.10 -5.52
C TRP A 69 10.45 9.67 -6.99
N HIS A 70 9.60 10.37 -7.75
CA HIS A 70 9.43 10.14 -9.19
C HIS A 70 10.73 10.36 -9.96
N GLU A 71 11.50 11.40 -9.64
CA GLU A 71 12.77 11.70 -10.31
C GLU A 71 13.83 10.61 -10.08
N ILE A 72 13.97 10.14 -8.84
CA ILE A 72 14.86 9.01 -8.51
C ILE A 72 14.40 7.75 -9.25
N PHE A 73 13.10 7.43 -9.17
CA PHE A 73 12.56 6.23 -9.82
C PHE A 73 12.73 6.27 -11.34
N ARG A 74 12.48 7.41 -11.97
CA ARG A 74 12.73 7.61 -13.40
C ARG A 74 14.19 7.41 -13.75
N THR A 75 15.12 7.89 -12.92
CA THR A 75 16.57 7.71 -13.12
C THR A 75 16.98 6.24 -13.05
N LEU A 76 16.34 5.42 -12.22
CA LEU A 76 16.58 3.97 -12.21
C LEU A 76 16.21 3.30 -13.54
N TRP A 77 15.21 3.85 -14.25
CA TRP A 77 14.76 3.31 -15.53
C TRP A 77 15.50 3.89 -16.73
N ASP A 78 16.43 4.83 -16.53
CA ASP A 78 17.18 5.42 -17.63
C ASP A 78 18.06 4.37 -18.31
N GLY A 79 17.73 4.05 -19.57
CA GLY A 79 18.36 2.98 -20.32
C GLY A 79 17.98 1.55 -19.94
N ALA A 80 17.11 1.35 -18.94
CA ALA A 80 16.65 0.03 -18.52
C ALA A 80 15.37 -0.39 -19.26
N THR A 81 15.30 -1.67 -19.64
CA THR A 81 14.12 -2.31 -20.26
C THR A 81 13.43 -3.31 -19.33
N SER A 82 13.99 -3.57 -18.16
CA SER A 82 13.44 -4.46 -17.13
C SER A 82 13.89 -4.01 -15.75
N CYS A 83 13.19 -4.45 -14.70
CA CYS A 83 13.57 -4.16 -13.32
C CYS A 83 14.72 -5.07 -12.79
N VAL A 84 15.20 -6.01 -13.57
CA VAL A 84 16.24 -6.95 -13.14
C VAL A 84 17.52 -6.20 -12.76
N ARG A 85 17.99 -6.41 -11.52
CA ARG A 85 19.16 -5.78 -10.91
C ARG A 85 18.98 -4.29 -10.55
N MET A 86 17.77 -3.75 -10.55
CA MET A 86 17.53 -2.37 -10.10
C MET A 86 17.95 -2.12 -8.64
N HIS A 87 17.81 -3.13 -7.77
CA HIS A 87 18.27 -3.04 -6.38
C HIS A 87 19.77 -2.75 -6.24
N SER A 88 20.58 -3.14 -7.24
CA SER A 88 22.03 -2.90 -7.25
C SER A 88 22.44 -1.61 -7.96
N HIS A 89 21.48 -0.79 -8.38
CA HIS A 89 21.77 0.51 -9.00
C HIS A 89 22.54 1.42 -8.01
N PRO A 90 23.55 2.19 -8.45
CA PRO A 90 24.35 3.05 -7.57
C PRO A 90 23.54 4.02 -6.70
N LEU A 91 22.36 4.45 -7.14
CA LEU A 91 21.44 5.26 -6.32
C LEU A 91 20.92 4.52 -5.09
N LEU A 92 20.83 3.20 -5.11
CA LEU A 92 20.23 2.37 -4.06
C LEU A 92 21.28 1.54 -3.29
N ALA A 93 22.48 1.43 -3.77
CA ALA A 93 23.54 0.54 -3.24
C ALA A 93 23.95 0.82 -1.78
N HIS A 94 23.63 2.02 -1.26
CA HIS A 94 23.92 2.39 0.13
C HIS A 94 22.81 1.96 1.11
N LEU A 95 21.65 1.53 0.59
CA LEU A 95 20.55 1.12 1.43
C LEU A 95 20.78 -0.28 2.00
N PRO A 96 20.27 -0.55 3.22
CA PRO A 96 20.36 -1.88 3.79
C PRO A 96 19.64 -2.90 2.91
N VAL A 97 20.25 -4.07 2.85
CA VAL A 97 19.73 -5.23 2.11
C VAL A 97 18.69 -5.94 2.98
N TYR A 98 17.48 -6.09 2.46
CA TYR A 98 16.40 -6.73 3.18
C TYR A 98 16.18 -8.16 2.69
N GLU A 99 16.29 -9.13 3.58
CA GLU A 99 15.85 -10.48 3.26
C GLU A 99 14.31 -10.56 3.31
N PRO A 100 13.68 -11.26 2.36
CA PRO A 100 12.22 -11.45 2.43
C PRO A 100 11.86 -12.22 3.69
N PRO A 101 10.81 -11.78 4.43
CA PRO A 101 10.40 -12.45 5.64
C PRO A 101 9.94 -13.88 5.35
N SER A 102 10.25 -14.80 6.27
CA SER A 102 9.59 -16.11 6.24
C SER A 102 8.15 -15.94 6.71
N LEU A 103 7.20 -16.35 5.89
CA LEU A 103 5.79 -16.43 6.26
C LEU A 103 5.50 -17.83 6.80
N ASN A 104 5.06 -17.92 8.06
CA ASN A 104 4.75 -19.19 8.74
C ASN A 104 5.90 -20.22 8.69
N GLY A 105 7.15 -19.78 8.85
CA GLY A 105 8.33 -20.60 8.80
C GLY A 105 8.73 -21.10 7.40
N LYS A 106 8.01 -20.70 6.35
CA LYS A 106 8.35 -21.01 4.95
C LYS A 106 9.02 -19.82 4.30
N ARG A 107 10.17 -20.05 3.67
CA ARG A 107 10.79 -19.03 2.81
C ARG A 107 9.92 -18.82 1.57
N PRO A 108 9.76 -17.57 1.11
CA PRO A 108 9.08 -17.30 -0.15
C PRO A 108 9.79 -18.02 -1.32
N PRO A 109 9.07 -18.44 -2.38
CA PRO A 109 9.63 -19.18 -3.50
C PRO A 109 10.46 -18.33 -4.48
N PHE A 110 10.76 -17.07 -4.13
CA PHE A 110 11.55 -16.16 -4.96
C PHE A 110 12.90 -15.85 -4.31
N MET A 111 13.87 -15.57 -5.16
CA MET A 111 15.21 -15.17 -4.70
C MET A 111 15.17 -13.75 -4.14
N TYR A 112 16.04 -13.49 -3.16
CA TYR A 112 16.21 -12.17 -2.55
C TYR A 112 16.33 -11.03 -3.61
N ALA A 113 17.13 -11.23 -4.65
CA ALA A 113 17.33 -10.24 -5.71
C ALA A 113 16.00 -9.88 -6.43
N GLN A 114 15.13 -10.86 -6.70
CA GLN A 114 13.85 -10.63 -7.33
C GLN A 114 12.91 -9.80 -6.43
N PHE A 115 12.92 -10.08 -5.14
CA PHE A 115 12.15 -9.31 -4.17
C PHE A 115 12.68 -7.88 -4.03
N ALA A 116 13.99 -7.70 -4.01
CA ALA A 116 14.62 -6.39 -3.95
C ALA A 116 14.35 -5.56 -5.22
N ASP A 117 14.36 -6.17 -6.40
CA ASP A 117 13.98 -5.52 -7.65
C ASP A 117 12.51 -5.09 -7.65
N TYR A 118 11.61 -5.95 -7.15
CA TYR A 118 10.20 -5.62 -6.96
C TYR A 118 10.02 -4.41 -6.01
N LEU A 119 10.84 -4.30 -4.99
CA LEU A 119 10.82 -3.20 -4.02
C LEU A 119 11.60 -1.95 -4.48
N ALA A 120 12.12 -1.88 -5.69
CA ALA A 120 12.93 -0.74 -6.17
C ALA A 120 12.23 0.62 -5.97
N GLN A 121 10.92 0.67 -6.15
CA GLN A 121 10.10 1.86 -5.90
C GLN A 121 10.10 2.27 -4.42
N VAL A 122 10.01 1.30 -3.52
CA VAL A 122 10.11 1.50 -2.06
C VAL A 122 11.50 1.99 -1.68
N PHE A 123 12.55 1.41 -2.27
CA PHE A 123 13.93 1.84 -2.02
C PHE A 123 14.20 3.28 -2.47
N CYS A 124 13.51 3.78 -3.48
CA CYS A 124 13.59 5.19 -3.84
C CYS A 124 13.04 6.10 -2.72
N LEU A 125 11.98 5.70 -2.03
CA LEU A 125 11.46 6.42 -0.86
C LEU A 125 12.45 6.33 0.32
N GLU A 126 13.03 5.16 0.58
CA GLU A 126 14.05 5.00 1.61
C GLU A 126 15.30 5.84 1.32
N ARG A 127 15.75 5.91 0.06
CA ARG A 127 16.80 6.84 -0.32
C ARG A 127 16.45 8.28 0.05
N LEU A 128 15.24 8.74 -0.28
CA LEU A 128 14.79 10.10 0.06
C LEU A 128 14.78 10.34 1.56
N ARG A 129 14.41 9.35 2.35
CA ARG A 129 14.39 9.44 3.81
C ARG A 129 15.80 9.59 4.38
N HIS A 130 16.79 8.90 3.82
CA HIS A 130 18.18 8.98 4.24
C HIS A 130 18.93 10.21 3.72
N LEU A 131 18.42 10.86 2.66
CA LEU A 131 19.13 11.90 1.93
C LEU A 131 19.06 13.25 2.64
N VAL A 132 20.21 13.88 2.76
CA VAL A 132 20.37 15.33 2.98
C VAL A 132 21.03 15.93 1.76
N ASP A 133 20.30 16.76 1.02
CA ASP A 133 20.78 17.39 -0.21
C ASP A 133 21.13 18.87 0.02
N SER A 134 22.42 19.17 -0.02
CA SER A 134 22.93 20.53 0.19
C SER A 134 22.51 21.52 -0.91
N LYS A 135 22.18 21.02 -2.11
CA LYS A 135 21.81 21.86 -3.26
C LYS A 135 20.37 22.35 -3.18
N THR A 136 19.46 21.49 -2.74
CA THR A 136 18.02 21.81 -2.66
C THR A 136 17.56 22.16 -1.25
N GLY A 137 18.39 21.88 -0.23
CA GLY A 137 18.00 22.00 1.17
C GLY A 137 17.11 20.86 1.67
N TRP A 138 16.97 19.78 0.91
CA TRP A 138 16.20 18.61 1.34
C TRP A 138 16.85 17.93 2.55
N ASP A 139 16.07 17.72 3.60
CA ASP A 139 16.42 16.90 4.74
C ASP A 139 15.34 15.82 4.89
N GLY A 140 15.67 14.61 4.45
CA GLY A 140 14.72 13.51 4.38
C GLY A 140 14.26 13.07 5.76
N ALA A 141 15.16 12.91 6.72
CA ALA A 141 14.81 12.47 8.07
C ALA A 141 13.82 13.43 8.70
N LYS A 142 14.09 14.72 8.64
CA LYS A 142 13.21 15.78 9.15
C LYS A 142 11.87 15.81 8.43
N PHE A 143 11.87 15.71 7.09
CA PHE A 143 10.63 15.71 6.31
C PHE A 143 9.73 14.54 6.68
N PHE A 144 10.29 13.31 6.79
CA PHE A 144 9.52 12.12 7.12
C PHE A 144 9.00 12.14 8.56
N GLU A 145 9.69 12.79 9.48
CA GLU A 145 9.23 12.97 10.85
C GLU A 145 8.07 13.98 10.96
N GLU A 146 8.18 15.12 10.27
CA GLU A 146 7.27 16.25 10.44
C GLU A 146 6.09 16.25 9.45
N LYS A 147 6.28 15.69 8.23
CA LYS A 147 5.39 15.88 7.09
C LYS A 147 4.76 14.60 6.56
N VAL A 148 5.15 13.42 7.09
CA VAL A 148 4.60 12.14 6.65
C VAL A 148 3.75 11.52 7.75
N LEU A 149 2.47 11.34 7.48
CA LEU A 149 1.56 10.55 8.30
C LEU A 149 1.75 9.08 7.97
N LEU A 150 2.23 8.30 8.92
CA LEU A 150 2.45 6.87 8.78
C LEU A 150 1.49 6.08 9.65
N PHE A 151 0.97 5.00 9.11
CA PHE A 151 0.13 4.06 9.83
C PHE A 151 0.45 2.61 9.42
N ASP A 152 0.11 1.68 10.30
CA ASP A 152 0.47 0.27 10.12
C ASP A 152 -0.27 -0.36 8.95
N CYS A 153 0.48 -0.91 7.99
CA CYS A 153 -0.09 -1.52 6.79
C CYS A 153 -0.96 -2.74 7.12
N VAL A 154 -0.57 -3.53 8.12
CA VAL A 154 -1.26 -4.79 8.43
C VAL A 154 -2.61 -4.53 9.07
N THR A 155 -2.67 -3.58 10.00
CA THR A 155 -3.92 -3.23 10.69
C THR A 155 -4.83 -2.33 9.88
N GLU A 156 -4.27 -1.50 8.99
CA GLU A 156 -5.04 -0.50 8.25
C GLU A 156 -5.44 -0.94 6.84
N ALA A 157 -4.79 -1.95 6.26
CA ALA A 157 -5.04 -2.34 4.88
C ALA A 157 -5.34 -3.82 4.67
N TYR A 158 -4.88 -4.68 5.58
CA TYR A 158 -4.97 -6.14 5.41
C TYR A 158 -5.94 -6.80 6.40
N TRP A 159 -6.97 -6.08 6.85
CA TRP A 159 -7.94 -6.62 7.80
C TRP A 159 -8.73 -7.80 7.24
N ALA A 160 -9.19 -7.70 5.99
CA ALA A 160 -9.87 -8.81 5.31
C ALA A 160 -8.98 -10.06 5.24
N GLN A 161 -7.70 -9.89 4.89
CA GLN A 161 -6.74 -10.99 4.84
C GLN A 161 -6.52 -11.62 6.23
N ARG A 162 -6.45 -10.81 7.28
CA ARG A 162 -6.31 -11.32 8.66
C ARG A 162 -7.51 -12.13 9.11
N LEU A 163 -8.73 -11.67 8.81
CA LEU A 163 -9.97 -12.38 9.16
C LEU A 163 -10.16 -13.71 8.43
N THR A 164 -9.45 -13.91 7.32
CA THR A 164 -9.57 -15.09 6.47
C THR A 164 -8.27 -15.89 6.35
N ASP A 165 -7.30 -15.65 7.23
CA ASP A 165 -5.98 -16.30 7.19
C ASP A 165 -5.29 -16.22 5.82
N TRP A 166 -5.40 -15.07 5.14
CA TRP A 166 -4.84 -14.80 3.82
C TRP A 166 -5.41 -15.70 2.70
N ASN A 167 -6.59 -16.28 2.90
CA ASN A 167 -7.25 -17.12 1.93
C ASN A 167 -8.16 -16.27 1.01
N GLY A 168 -7.69 -15.94 -0.19
CA GLY A 168 -8.43 -15.11 -1.15
C GLY A 168 -9.68 -15.80 -1.69
N ARG A 169 -9.67 -17.14 -1.85
CA ARG A 169 -10.87 -17.90 -2.24
C ARG A 169 -11.96 -17.78 -1.18
N LYS A 170 -11.60 -17.92 0.09
CA LYS A 170 -12.54 -17.69 1.19
C LYS A 170 -13.08 -16.26 1.21
N GLN A 171 -12.24 -15.26 0.96
CA GLN A 171 -12.69 -13.86 0.85
C GLN A 171 -13.71 -13.71 -0.28
N TYR A 172 -13.40 -14.24 -1.46
CA TYR A 172 -14.28 -14.20 -2.61
C TYR A 172 -15.63 -14.86 -2.31
N GLU A 173 -15.62 -16.10 -1.81
CA GLU A 173 -16.84 -16.84 -1.50
C GLU A 173 -17.73 -16.16 -0.46
N LEU A 174 -17.16 -15.51 0.54
CA LEU A 174 -17.92 -14.75 1.54
C LEU A 174 -18.50 -13.47 0.94
N LEU A 175 -17.73 -12.77 0.13
CA LEU A 175 -18.16 -11.52 -0.49
C LEU A 175 -19.19 -11.73 -1.61
N ASP A 176 -19.19 -12.87 -2.29
CA ASP A 176 -20.15 -13.21 -3.36
C ASP A 176 -21.49 -13.72 -2.82
N LEU A 177 -21.61 -14.00 -1.51
CA LEU A 177 -22.88 -14.40 -0.91
C LEU A 177 -23.92 -13.29 -1.02
N GLN A 178 -25.18 -13.70 -1.29
CA GLN A 178 -26.34 -12.81 -1.28
C GLN A 178 -26.70 -12.43 0.17
N ARG A 179 -26.99 -11.16 0.39
CA ARG A 179 -27.51 -10.65 1.67
C ARG A 179 -29.02 -10.84 1.72
N GLY A 180 -29.51 -11.41 2.81
CA GLY A 180 -30.97 -11.48 3.07
C GLY A 180 -31.71 -12.60 2.36
N GLU A 181 -31.04 -13.58 1.74
CA GLU A 181 -31.71 -14.79 1.28
C GLU A 181 -32.05 -15.69 2.47
N ASP A 182 -33.34 -15.82 2.73
CA ASP A 182 -33.88 -16.80 3.68
C ASP A 182 -33.61 -18.22 3.17
N GLY A 183 -32.73 -18.95 3.86
CA GLY A 183 -32.43 -20.36 3.55
C GLY A 183 -30.97 -20.68 3.24
N LEU A 184 -30.09 -19.70 3.09
CA LEU A 184 -28.64 -19.93 3.07
C LEU A 184 -28.12 -20.33 4.45
N ASP A 185 -27.03 -21.08 4.46
CA ASP A 185 -26.30 -21.43 5.69
C ASP A 185 -26.09 -20.18 6.55
N ASN A 186 -26.90 -20.03 7.58
CA ASN A 186 -26.90 -18.88 8.46
C ASN A 186 -25.52 -18.62 9.10
N ALA A 187 -24.66 -19.65 9.17
CA ALA A 187 -23.28 -19.50 9.67
C ALA A 187 -22.38 -18.80 8.66
N ARG A 188 -22.48 -19.14 7.37
CA ARG A 188 -21.68 -18.47 6.31
C ARG A 188 -22.11 -17.00 6.10
N VAL A 189 -23.41 -16.74 6.14
CA VAL A 189 -23.93 -15.36 6.05
C VAL A 189 -23.45 -14.52 7.23
N LYS A 190 -23.46 -15.06 8.44
CA LYS A 190 -22.89 -14.38 9.62
C LYS A 190 -21.38 -14.15 9.50
N GLU A 191 -20.65 -15.11 8.93
CA GLU A 191 -19.21 -14.95 8.70
C GLU A 191 -18.92 -13.86 7.66
N ALA A 192 -19.70 -13.79 6.57
CA ALA A 192 -19.61 -12.73 5.56
C ALA A 192 -19.95 -11.35 6.14
N GLU A 193 -20.98 -11.27 6.97
CA GLU A 193 -21.36 -10.05 7.68
C GLU A 193 -20.24 -9.60 8.63
N ALA A 194 -19.68 -10.53 9.41
CA ALA A 194 -18.56 -10.24 10.30
C ALA A 194 -17.30 -9.77 9.53
N LEU A 195 -17.01 -10.36 8.35
CA LEU A 195 -15.95 -9.93 7.47
C LEU A 195 -16.13 -8.47 7.03
N VAL A 196 -17.32 -8.14 6.51
CA VAL A 196 -17.60 -6.79 6.00
C VAL A 196 -17.60 -5.76 7.14
N GLN A 197 -18.27 -6.06 8.25
CA GLN A 197 -18.26 -5.17 9.42
C GLN A 197 -16.86 -5.00 10.00
N GLY A 198 -16.06 -6.06 10.04
CA GLY A 198 -14.67 -6.00 10.47
C GLY A 198 -13.83 -5.09 9.58
N VAL A 199 -13.96 -5.20 8.25
CA VAL A 199 -13.25 -4.33 7.31
C VAL A 199 -13.68 -2.87 7.50
N LEU A 200 -14.99 -2.59 7.52
CA LEU A 200 -15.52 -1.23 7.65
C LEU A 200 -15.11 -0.56 8.96
N SER A 201 -15.17 -1.30 10.09
CA SER A 201 -14.93 -0.71 11.42
C SER A 201 -13.46 -0.67 11.85
N MET A 202 -12.63 -1.58 11.32
CA MET A 202 -11.26 -1.78 11.82
C MET A 202 -10.18 -1.37 10.82
N SER A 203 -10.53 -1.14 9.56
CA SER A 203 -9.60 -0.75 8.50
C SER A 203 -9.85 0.66 8.03
N SER A 204 -8.78 1.40 7.71
CA SER A 204 -8.90 2.66 7.00
C SER A 204 -8.95 2.48 5.47
N THR A 205 -8.48 1.31 4.99
CA THR A 205 -8.53 0.92 3.57
C THR A 205 -8.62 -0.59 3.45
N MET A 206 -8.99 -1.10 2.28
CA MET A 206 -8.84 -2.51 1.95
C MET A 206 -7.88 -2.66 0.78
N LYS A 207 -6.70 -3.21 1.04
CA LYS A 207 -5.71 -3.46 0.00
C LYS A 207 -5.98 -4.79 -0.67
N LEU A 208 -6.18 -4.75 -1.98
CA LEU A 208 -6.17 -5.93 -2.82
C LEU A 208 -4.72 -6.26 -3.21
N SER A 209 -4.35 -7.52 -3.14
CA SER A 209 -3.00 -7.99 -3.47
C SER A 209 -3.08 -9.11 -4.49
N HIS A 210 -2.11 -9.13 -5.43
CA HIS A 210 -1.91 -10.22 -6.38
C HIS A 210 -0.91 -11.24 -5.84
N GLY A 211 -1.10 -12.52 -6.20
CA GLY A 211 -0.31 -13.63 -5.70
C GLY A 211 1.07 -13.83 -6.32
N LEU A 212 1.42 -13.08 -7.35
CA LEU A 212 2.64 -13.30 -8.14
C LEU A 212 3.95 -13.19 -7.36
N VAL A 213 3.96 -12.49 -6.23
CA VAL A 213 5.19 -12.22 -5.46
C VAL A 213 5.16 -12.89 -4.08
N THR A 214 4.00 -13.32 -3.63
CA THR A 214 3.84 -13.95 -2.32
C THR A 214 3.56 -15.43 -2.46
N ALA A 215 4.14 -16.22 -1.57
CA ALA A 215 4.11 -17.68 -1.65
C ALA A 215 2.70 -18.27 -1.66
N GLY A 216 2.26 -18.73 -2.85
CA GLY A 216 1.40 -19.88 -2.98
C GLY A 216 0.00 -19.77 -2.39
N GLY A 217 -0.83 -18.86 -2.88
CA GLY A 217 -2.25 -18.82 -2.62
C GLY A 217 -2.98 -18.11 -3.74
N GLU A 218 -4.24 -18.40 -3.92
CA GLU A 218 -5.12 -17.60 -4.76
C GLU A 218 -5.54 -16.36 -3.97
N TYR A 219 -5.33 -15.17 -4.53
CA TYR A 219 -5.66 -13.91 -3.87
C TYR A 219 -6.95 -13.33 -4.44
N LEU A 220 -7.66 -12.56 -3.64
CA LEU A 220 -8.93 -11.97 -4.03
C LEU A 220 -8.80 -11.12 -5.31
N ALA A 221 -7.72 -10.36 -5.46
CA ALA A 221 -7.48 -9.57 -6.65
C ALA A 221 -7.32 -10.45 -7.90
N ASP A 222 -6.59 -11.57 -7.80
CA ASP A 222 -6.40 -12.48 -8.93
C ASP A 222 -7.74 -13.11 -9.36
N ILE A 223 -8.62 -13.40 -8.39
CA ILE A 223 -9.96 -13.93 -8.66
C ILE A 223 -10.83 -12.87 -9.35
N TRP A 224 -10.81 -11.63 -8.86
CA TRP A 224 -11.63 -10.54 -9.42
C TRP A 224 -11.12 -10.06 -10.78
N ASP A 225 -9.83 -10.17 -11.06
CA ASP A 225 -9.26 -9.84 -12.38
C ASP A 225 -9.59 -10.88 -13.46
N ASN A 226 -10.12 -12.05 -13.05
CA ASN A 226 -10.62 -13.01 -14.03
C ASN A 226 -11.83 -12.40 -14.78
N PRO A 227 -11.85 -12.42 -16.12
CA PRO A 227 -12.94 -11.82 -16.93
C PRO A 227 -14.36 -12.27 -16.53
N GLU A 228 -14.53 -13.46 -16.01
CA GLU A 228 -15.83 -13.98 -15.53
C GLU A 228 -16.30 -13.36 -14.22
N ASN A 229 -15.39 -12.73 -13.46
CA ASN A 229 -15.64 -12.12 -12.15
C ASN A 229 -15.49 -10.60 -12.16
N HIS A 230 -15.35 -9.98 -13.34
CA HIS A 230 -15.05 -8.54 -13.48
C HIS A 230 -16.11 -7.61 -12.85
N ASP A 231 -17.30 -8.11 -12.58
CA ASP A 231 -18.43 -7.42 -11.95
C ASP A 231 -18.73 -7.89 -10.53
N ALA A 232 -17.92 -8.80 -9.97
CA ALA A 232 -18.20 -9.46 -8.70
C ALA A 232 -18.32 -8.46 -7.53
N ASP A 233 -17.58 -7.37 -7.57
CA ASP A 233 -17.59 -6.32 -6.53
C ASP A 233 -18.80 -5.37 -6.63
N ILE A 234 -19.61 -5.46 -7.70
CA ILE A 234 -20.80 -4.63 -7.92
C ILE A 234 -22.08 -5.44 -8.13
N ARG A 235 -22.04 -6.78 -8.04
CA ARG A 235 -23.24 -7.62 -8.15
C ARG A 235 -24.26 -7.28 -7.09
N LEU A 236 -25.42 -6.85 -7.51
CA LEU A 236 -26.49 -6.41 -6.62
C LEU A 236 -26.86 -7.50 -5.60
N GLY A 237 -27.03 -7.09 -4.38
CA GLY A 237 -27.44 -7.94 -3.27
C GLY A 237 -26.28 -8.70 -2.60
N THR A 238 -25.09 -8.73 -3.16
CA THR A 238 -23.93 -9.39 -2.55
C THR A 238 -23.29 -8.60 -1.42
N PHE A 239 -22.51 -9.28 -0.57
CA PHE A 239 -21.70 -8.62 0.45
C PHE A 239 -20.59 -7.77 -0.15
N ALA A 240 -20.06 -8.11 -1.33
CA ALA A 240 -19.08 -7.28 -2.04
C ALA A 240 -19.66 -5.94 -2.46
N ALA A 241 -20.84 -5.93 -3.12
CA ALA A 241 -21.51 -4.71 -3.50
C ALA A 241 -21.86 -3.85 -2.28
N TYR A 242 -22.33 -4.49 -1.20
CA TYR A 242 -22.58 -3.80 0.05
C TYR A 242 -21.33 -3.19 0.67
N LEU A 243 -20.21 -3.92 0.71
CA LEU A 243 -18.94 -3.40 1.21
C LEU A 243 -18.52 -2.16 0.41
N ARG A 244 -18.67 -2.21 -0.92
CA ARG A 244 -18.33 -1.09 -1.80
C ARG A 244 -19.23 0.14 -1.53
N GLU A 245 -20.53 -0.04 -1.47
CA GLU A 245 -21.49 1.04 -1.17
C GLU A 245 -21.28 1.60 0.25
N ALA A 246 -21.21 0.70 1.23
CA ALA A 246 -21.05 1.09 2.63
C ALA A 246 -19.72 1.84 2.86
N SER A 247 -18.67 1.52 2.13
CA SER A 247 -17.38 2.20 2.27
C SER A 247 -17.41 3.70 1.95
N GLU A 248 -18.35 4.14 1.11
CA GLU A 248 -18.55 5.55 0.78
C GLU A 248 -19.33 6.30 1.86
N THR A 249 -20.17 5.58 2.62
CA THR A 249 -21.11 6.16 3.58
C THR A 249 -20.82 5.82 5.04
N PHE A 250 -19.91 4.88 5.30
CA PHE A 250 -19.56 4.44 6.63
C PHE A 250 -18.86 5.54 7.42
N GLU A 251 -19.45 5.90 8.56
CA GLU A 251 -18.84 6.86 9.48
C GLU A 251 -17.74 6.16 10.29
N GLN A 252 -16.49 6.34 9.87
CA GLN A 252 -15.34 5.78 10.57
C GLN A 252 -15.06 6.50 11.88
N THR A 253 -15.21 5.78 12.99
CA THR A 253 -14.95 6.28 14.34
C THR A 253 -13.58 5.84 14.88
N LYS A 254 -12.92 4.88 14.22
CA LYS A 254 -11.59 4.43 14.60
C LYS A 254 -10.59 5.58 14.42
N GLU A 255 -9.79 5.83 15.44
CA GLU A 255 -8.66 6.75 15.36
C GLU A 255 -7.44 6.04 14.76
N LEU A 256 -6.79 6.69 13.79
CA LEU A 256 -5.50 6.24 13.30
C LEU A 256 -4.42 6.57 14.32
N VAL A 257 -3.58 5.59 14.61
CA VAL A 257 -2.41 5.77 15.47
C VAL A 257 -1.20 6.08 14.59
N PRO A 258 -0.72 7.34 14.55
CA PRO A 258 0.45 7.70 13.76
C PRO A 258 1.69 6.93 14.23
N LEU A 259 2.40 6.34 13.29
CA LEU A 259 3.65 5.62 13.54
C LEU A 259 4.85 6.51 13.23
N ARG A 260 6.00 6.11 13.76
CA ARG A 260 7.29 6.72 13.46
C ARG A 260 8.19 5.74 12.74
N MET A 261 9.03 6.26 11.85
CA MET A 261 10.14 5.50 11.28
C MET A 261 11.29 5.42 12.27
N PRO A 262 12.13 4.37 12.17
CA PRO A 262 13.39 4.34 12.91
C PRO A 262 14.24 5.57 12.62
N VAL A 263 14.97 6.03 13.62
CA VAL A 263 15.89 7.17 13.48
C VAL A 263 16.99 6.85 12.47
N ILE A 264 17.33 7.82 11.63
CA ILE A 264 18.47 7.72 10.71
C ILE A 264 19.75 8.03 11.47
N GLU A 265 20.55 7.02 11.74
CA GLU A 265 21.85 7.19 12.43
C GLU A 265 22.88 7.89 11.56
N LYS A 266 22.86 7.62 10.25
CA LYS A 266 23.81 8.19 9.29
C LYS A 266 23.08 8.68 8.03
N ALA A 267 23.01 9.99 7.89
CA ALA A 267 22.45 10.61 6.71
C ALA A 267 23.33 10.44 5.47
N LEU A 268 22.70 10.33 4.32
CA LEU A 268 23.35 10.33 3.00
C LEU A 268 23.50 11.78 2.52
N LEU A 269 24.70 12.34 2.64
CA LEU A 269 24.96 13.72 2.20
C LEU A 269 25.26 13.73 0.69
N ARG A 270 24.54 14.55 -0.07
CA ARG A 270 24.71 14.70 -1.53
C ARG A 270 24.47 16.15 -1.97
N ALA A 271 24.88 16.45 -3.19
CA ALA A 271 24.65 17.72 -3.87
C ALA A 271 23.60 17.60 -4.98
N GLY A 272 22.63 16.73 -4.80
CA GLY A 272 21.51 16.44 -5.71
C GLY A 272 20.86 15.10 -5.41
N ILE A 273 19.56 15.01 -5.61
CA ILE A 273 18.77 13.82 -5.26
C ILE A 273 19.14 12.57 -6.07
N THR A 274 19.66 12.76 -7.27
CA THR A 274 20.10 11.69 -8.19
C THR A 274 21.63 11.52 -8.22
N GLU A 275 22.36 12.19 -7.34
CA GLU A 275 23.80 11.99 -7.22
C GLU A 275 24.09 10.56 -6.69
N VAL A 276 24.90 9.81 -7.43
CA VAL A 276 25.28 8.45 -7.06
C VAL A 276 26.34 8.45 -5.95
N VAL A 277 26.41 7.35 -5.21
CA VAL A 277 27.49 7.09 -4.27
C VAL A 277 28.69 6.61 -5.12
N GLY A 278 29.77 7.40 -5.13
CA GLY A 278 31.04 7.01 -5.74
C GLY A 278 31.75 5.96 -4.92
#